data_009ddcb301372cd7367c9227bac8ca2f
#
_entry.id   009ddcb301372cd7367c9227bac8ca2f
#
_cell.length_a   1.000
_cell.length_b   1.000
_cell.length_c   1.000
_cell.angle_alpha   90.00
_cell.angle_beta   90.00
_cell.angle_gamma   90.00
#
_symmetry.space_group_name_H-M   'P 1'
#
loop_
_entity.id
_entity.type
_entity.pdbx_description
1 polymer ?
#
loop_
_entity_poly.entity_id
_entity_poly.type
_entity_poly.pdbx_seq_one_letter_code
_entity_poly.pdbx_strand_id
1 'polypeptide(L)' 'MAAEATPLSAVRFLTVAEVATIMRVSKMTVYRLVHNGELAAVQVGRSFRIRESDAHKYLSASYYHAG' A
#
# COMPACT_ATOMS: atom_id res chain seq x y z
N MET A 1 14.02 17.59 9.49
CA MET A 1 14.63 17.11 9.74
C MET A 1 14.43 15.81 10.17
N ALA A 2 15.24 15.35 10.61
CA ALA A 2 15.09 13.99 11.03
C ALA A 2 13.87 13.79 11.87
N ALA A 3 13.43 14.87 12.40
CA ALA A 3 12.27 14.76 13.26
C ALA A 3 11.08 14.18 12.56
N GLU A 4 11.01 14.39 11.27
CA GLU A 4 9.89 13.85 10.63
C GLU A 4 10.14 12.47 10.16
N ALA A 5 11.30 11.96 10.35
CA ALA A 5 11.56 10.59 9.99
C ALA A 5 10.79 9.67 10.91
N THR A 6 9.92 8.89 10.35
CA THR A 6 9.17 7.90 11.12
C THR A 6 10.09 6.73 11.44
N PRO A 7 10.24 6.37 12.71
CA PRO A 7 11.04 5.19 13.03
C PRO A 7 10.49 3.96 12.34
N LEU A 8 11.36 3.06 11.95
CA LEU A 8 10.91 1.85 11.30
C LEU A 8 9.90 1.08 12.15
N SER A 9 10.09 1.13 13.48
CA SER A 9 9.17 0.43 14.38
C SER A 9 7.77 1.03 14.36
N ALA A 10 7.63 2.27 13.91
CA ALA A 10 6.33 2.92 13.84
C ALA A 10 5.68 2.83 12.45
N VAL A 11 6.43 2.33 11.49
CA VAL A 11 5.90 2.17 10.14
C VAL A 11 5.17 0.85 10.06
N ARG A 12 3.92 0.89 9.68
CA ARG A 12 3.15 -0.34 9.49
C ARG A 12 3.20 -0.76 8.05
N PHE A 13 3.59 -1.99 7.85
CA PHE A 13 3.60 -2.59 6.53
C PHE A 13 2.52 -3.64 6.44
N LEU A 14 1.86 -3.68 5.30
CA LEU A 14 0.80 -4.64 5.04
C LEU A 14 1.24 -5.59 3.96
N THR A 15 0.77 -6.81 4.03
CA THR A 15 1.01 -7.77 2.96
C THR A 15 0.02 -7.48 1.83
N VAL A 16 0.30 -8.06 0.66
CA VAL A 16 -0.61 -7.94 -0.46
C VAL A 16 -1.99 -8.49 -0.08
N ALA A 17 -2.03 -9.60 0.65
CA ALA A 17 -3.30 -10.18 1.07
C ALA A 17 -4.08 -9.24 1.98
N GLU A 18 -3.38 -8.59 2.89
CA GLU A 18 -4.04 -7.65 3.80
C GLU A 18 -4.58 -6.44 3.04
N VAL A 19 -3.80 -5.93 2.09
CA VAL A 19 -4.26 -4.80 1.28
C VAL A 19 -5.46 -5.21 0.44
N ALA A 20 -5.41 -6.39 -0.14
CA ALA A 20 -6.53 -6.88 -0.94
C ALA A 20 -7.81 -6.94 -0.11
N THR A 21 -7.70 -7.40 1.14
CA THR A 21 -8.85 -7.47 2.02
C THR A 21 -9.38 -6.08 2.35
N ILE A 22 -8.48 -5.16 2.68
CA ILE A 22 -8.88 -3.79 3.02
C ILE A 22 -9.56 -3.11 1.85
N MET A 23 -8.99 -3.30 0.66
CA MET A 23 -9.51 -2.66 -0.54
C MET A 23 -10.66 -3.43 -1.16
N ARG A 24 -10.92 -4.63 -0.68
CA ARG A 24 -11.99 -5.50 -1.20
C ARG A 24 -11.78 -5.84 -2.66
N VAL A 25 -10.55 -6.18 -2.99
CA VAL A 25 -10.21 -6.61 -4.34
C VAL A 25 -9.38 -7.89 -4.23
N SER A 26 -9.13 -8.51 -5.38
CA SER A 26 -8.30 -9.71 -5.39
C SER A 26 -6.83 -9.33 -5.23
N LYS A 27 -6.04 -10.30 -4.79
CA LYS A 27 -4.59 -10.10 -4.70
C LYS A 27 -4.01 -9.77 -6.08
N MET A 28 -4.55 -10.36 -7.11
CA MET A 28 -4.10 -10.10 -8.47
C MET A 28 -4.24 -8.61 -8.81
N THR A 29 -5.35 -8.02 -8.39
CA THR A 29 -5.58 -6.60 -8.62
C THR A 29 -4.52 -5.78 -7.90
N VAL A 30 -4.18 -6.13 -6.66
CA VAL A 30 -3.15 -5.41 -5.92
C VAL A 30 -1.81 -5.52 -6.64
N TYR A 31 -1.45 -6.70 -7.10
CA TYR A 31 -0.20 -6.87 -7.85
C TYR A 31 -0.19 -6.00 -9.10
N ARG A 32 -1.31 -5.92 -9.78
CA ARG A 32 -1.41 -5.08 -10.97
C ARG A 32 -1.19 -3.62 -10.65
N LEU A 33 -1.78 -3.15 -9.56
CA LEU A 33 -1.61 -1.76 -9.14
C LEU A 33 -0.15 -1.46 -8.81
N VAL A 34 0.52 -2.40 -8.17
CA VAL A 34 1.92 -2.24 -7.83
C VAL A 34 2.77 -2.19 -9.11
N HIS A 35 2.51 -3.10 -10.02
CA HIS A 35 3.28 -3.16 -11.27
C HIS A 35 3.05 -1.93 -12.13
N ASN A 36 1.87 -1.36 -12.09
CA ASN A 36 1.55 -0.17 -12.88
C ASN A 36 2.05 1.11 -12.21
N GLY A 37 2.61 1.01 -11.03
CA GLY A 37 3.09 2.18 -10.32
C GLY A 37 2.00 3.00 -9.67
N GLU A 38 0.79 2.47 -9.59
CA GLU A 38 -0.33 3.18 -8.99
C GLU A 38 -0.33 3.03 -7.47
N LEU A 39 0.28 1.98 -6.96
CA LEU A 39 0.37 1.72 -5.54
C LEU A 39 1.82 1.45 -5.20
N ALA A 40 2.38 2.28 -4.33
CA ALA A 40 3.78 2.13 -3.94
C ALA A 40 3.94 0.90 -3.07
N ALA A 41 5.01 0.16 -3.30
CA ALA A 41 5.30 -1.04 -2.53
C ALA A 41 6.80 -1.21 -2.42
N VAL A 42 7.22 -1.90 -1.37
CA VAL A 42 8.61 -2.25 -1.16
C VAL A 42 8.74 -3.75 -1.37
N GLN A 43 9.69 -4.15 -2.17
CA GLN A 43 9.92 -5.58 -2.38
C GLN A 43 10.91 -6.09 -1.35
N VAL A 44 10.49 -7.13 -0.64
CA VAL A 44 11.34 -7.76 0.36
C VAL A 44 11.44 -9.23 -0.03
N GLY A 45 12.60 -9.61 -0.57
CA GLY A 45 12.75 -10.95 -1.12
C GLY A 45 11.78 -11.15 -2.27
N ARG A 46 10.91 -12.13 -2.14
CA ARG A 46 9.91 -12.42 -3.16
C ARG A 46 8.54 -11.83 -2.84
N SER A 47 8.47 -11.10 -1.74
CA SER A 47 7.20 -10.54 -1.30
C SER A 47 7.18 -9.05 -1.48
N PHE A 48 5.98 -8.51 -1.55
CA PHE A 48 5.80 -7.07 -1.54
C PHE A 48 5.21 -6.66 -0.21
N ARG A 49 5.60 -5.50 0.25
CA ARG A 49 5.05 -4.91 1.46
C ARG A 49 4.59 -3.52 1.10
N ILE A 50 3.40 -3.16 1.54
CA ILE A 50 2.82 -1.86 1.24
C ILE A 50 2.68 -1.11 2.56
N ARG A 51 3.18 0.12 2.61
CA ARG A 51 3.01 0.91 3.82
C ARG A 51 1.53 1.22 3.99
N GLU A 52 1.06 1.14 5.22
CA GLU A 52 -0.33 1.40 5.51
C GLU A 52 -0.75 2.78 5.00
N SER A 53 0.11 3.77 5.16
CA SER A 53 -0.19 5.12 4.70
C SER A 53 -0.37 5.17 3.18
N ASP A 54 0.40 4.39 2.44
CA ASP A 54 0.26 4.36 0.98
C ASP A 54 -1.07 3.72 0.57
N ALA A 55 -1.48 2.68 1.29
CA ALA A 55 -2.74 2.03 1.00
C ALA A 55 -3.90 2.98 1.29
N HIS A 56 -3.84 3.70 2.40
CA HIS A 56 -4.87 4.67 2.73
C HIS A 56 -4.91 5.81 1.71
N LYS A 57 -3.75 6.25 1.29
CA LYS A 57 -3.68 7.33 0.31
C LYS A 57 -4.33 6.92 -1.00
N TYR A 58 -4.05 5.69 -1.44
CA TYR A 58 -4.65 5.19 -2.66
C TYR A 58 -6.17 5.09 -2.54
N LEU A 59 -6.64 4.58 -1.40
CA LEU A 59 -8.07 4.45 -1.17
C LEU A 59 -8.76 5.80 -1.14
N SER A 60 -8.14 6.78 -0.50
CA SER A 60 -8.72 8.12 -0.44
C SER A 60 -8.86 8.72 -1.83
N ALA A 61 -7.83 8.58 -2.64
CA ALA A 61 -7.87 9.11 -4.00
C ALA A 61 -8.93 8.42 -4.83
N SER A 62 -9.03 7.10 -4.70
CA SER A 62 -10.03 6.33 -5.43
C SER A 62 -11.43 6.70 -4.99
N TYR A 63 -11.60 6.93 -3.71
CA TYR A 63 -12.89 7.27 -3.15
C TYR A 63 -13.39 8.59 -3.74
N TYR A 64 -12.52 9.58 -3.79
CA TYR A 64 -12.90 10.86 -4.37
C TYR A 64 -13.21 10.74 -5.85
N HIS A 65 -12.45 9.92 -6.56
CA HIS A 65 -12.67 9.76 -7.99
C HIS A 65 -13.93 8.98 -8.29
N ALA A 66 -14.35 8.14 -7.38
CA ALA A 66 -15.55 7.34 -7.60
C ALA A 66 -16.82 8.16 -7.45
N GLY A 67 -16.71 9.28 -6.75
CA GLY A 67 -17.88 10.14 -6.49
C GLY A 67 -18.33 10.96 -7.66
#